data_c274481be8d8cd70d6e0f90a2ebc3a7a
#
_entry.id   c274481be8d8cd70d6e0f90a2ebc3a7a
#
_cell.length_a   1.000
_cell.length_b   1.000
_cell.length_c   1.000
_cell.angle_alpha   90.00
_cell.angle_beta   90.00
_cell.angle_gamma   90.00
#
_symmetry.space_group_name_H-M   'P 1'
#
loop_
_entity.id
_entity.type
_entity.pdbx_description
1 polymer ?
#
loop_
_entity_poly.entity_id
_entity_poly.type
_entity_poly.pdbx_seq_one_letter_code
_entity_poly.pdbx_strand_id
1 'polypeptide(L)'
;MKHYDYLIVGLGLAGVAFCEQLQKSNRSFVVFEDSSQQSSKVAAGLYNPTVLKRFTVAWRGPELMMKSIPMYRELEKKLQIQIDSQRSIWRKLNNVSDQNNWLVASDQPGLESFLQSEIAESSNASVHAPFGFGVVNQTGTIDTRQLVAAYASDLKNKGLLRETSFVYEDIVEEETSLMYRSIRCKHIVFCEGYGVKKNPFFNYLP
;
A
#
# COMPACT_ATOMS: atom_id res chain seq x y z
N MET A 1 31.83 13.44 -0.99
CA MET A 1 30.74 13.04 -0.09
C MET A 1 29.43 13.48 -0.73
N LYS A 2 28.40 12.61 -0.79
CA LYS A 2 27.08 12.97 -1.34
C LYS A 2 26.18 13.44 -0.20
N HIS A 3 25.40 14.49 -0.46
CA HIS A 3 24.45 15.06 0.52
C HIS A 3 23.03 14.84 0.04
N TYR A 4 22.16 14.38 0.96
CA TYR A 4 20.74 14.19 0.73
C TYR A 4 19.93 14.74 1.91
N ASP A 5 18.68 15.12 1.67
CA ASP A 5 17.75 15.41 2.77
C ASP A 5 17.36 14.10 3.49
N TYR A 6 17.15 13.03 2.71
CA TYR A 6 16.65 11.76 3.24
C TYR A 6 17.44 10.55 2.72
N LEU A 7 17.70 9.59 3.60
CA LEU A 7 18.10 8.23 3.26
C LEU A 7 16.93 7.31 3.62
N ILE A 8 16.48 6.50 2.66
CA ILE A 8 15.32 5.62 2.83
C ILE A 8 15.79 4.18 2.81
N VAL A 9 15.33 3.38 3.76
CA VAL A 9 15.65 1.95 3.87
C VAL A 9 14.38 1.15 3.59
N GLY A 10 14.40 0.39 2.50
CA GLY A 10 13.27 -0.40 2.01
C GLY A 10 12.43 0.31 0.93
N LEU A 11 12.11 -0.43 -0.13
CA LEU A 11 11.34 0.03 -1.27
C LEU A 11 10.08 -0.83 -1.48
N GLY A 12 9.34 -1.08 -0.40
CA GLY A 12 7.96 -1.57 -0.47
C GLY A 12 6.98 -0.44 -0.78
N LEU A 13 5.67 -0.70 -0.67
CA LEU A 13 4.63 0.33 -0.94
C LEU A 13 4.83 1.59 -0.09
N ALA A 14 5.24 1.45 1.18
CA ALA A 14 5.52 2.59 2.05
C ALA A 14 6.71 3.43 1.54
N GLY A 15 7.79 2.76 1.13
CA GLY A 15 8.96 3.44 0.54
C GLY A 15 8.61 4.15 -0.76
N VAL A 16 7.86 3.52 -1.66
CA VAL A 16 7.36 4.15 -2.89
C VAL A 16 6.54 5.40 -2.59
N ALA A 17 5.56 5.29 -1.67
CA ALA A 17 4.70 6.43 -1.31
C ALA A 17 5.51 7.58 -0.69
N PHE A 18 6.48 7.26 0.17
CA PHE A 18 7.33 8.27 0.80
C PHE A 18 8.24 8.96 -0.22
N CYS A 19 8.88 8.19 -1.11
CA CYS A 19 9.71 8.73 -2.19
C CYS A 19 8.91 9.69 -3.09
N GLU A 20 7.65 9.36 -3.42
CA GLU A 20 6.80 10.25 -4.21
C GLU A 20 6.52 11.58 -3.51
N GLN A 21 6.27 11.55 -2.20
CA GLN A 21 6.07 12.79 -1.43
C GLN A 21 7.35 13.64 -1.40
N LEU A 22 8.52 13.01 -1.28
CA LEU A 22 9.80 13.71 -1.34
C LEU A 22 10.03 14.37 -2.71
N GLN A 23 9.74 13.65 -3.80
CA GLN A 23 9.85 14.23 -5.16
C GLN A 23 8.90 15.41 -5.34
N LYS A 24 7.64 15.30 -4.92
CA LYS A 24 6.67 16.40 -4.95
C LYS A 24 7.11 17.61 -4.12
N SER A 25 7.86 17.38 -3.06
CA SER A 25 8.37 18.42 -2.16
C SER A 25 9.78 18.91 -2.53
N ASN A 26 10.32 18.50 -3.69
CA ASN A 26 11.68 18.83 -4.15
C ASN A 26 12.76 18.50 -3.10
N ARG A 27 12.60 17.39 -2.37
CA ARG A 27 13.58 16.91 -1.42
C ARG A 27 14.50 15.88 -2.04
N SER A 28 15.79 16.01 -1.78
CA SER A 28 16.79 15.06 -2.24
C SER A 28 16.79 13.79 -1.38
N PHE A 29 16.90 12.62 -2.03
CA PHE A 29 16.96 11.36 -1.30
C PHE A 29 17.75 10.27 -2.03
N VAL A 30 18.10 9.23 -1.29
CA VAL A 30 18.64 7.97 -1.80
C VAL A 30 17.95 6.80 -1.10
N VAL A 31 17.76 5.71 -1.82
CA VAL A 31 17.09 4.50 -1.32
C VAL A 31 18.06 3.33 -1.24
N PHE A 32 18.00 2.59 -0.15
CA PHE A 32 18.68 1.29 0.03
C PHE A 32 17.61 0.19 0.04
N GLU A 33 17.79 -0.82 -0.81
CA GLU A 33 16.86 -1.95 -0.96
C GLU A 33 17.66 -3.21 -1.30
N ASP A 34 17.48 -4.26 -0.52
CA ASP A 34 18.19 -5.54 -0.70
C ASP A 34 17.27 -6.70 -1.11
N SER A 35 16.01 -6.40 -1.35
CA SER A 35 14.96 -7.38 -1.68
C SER A 35 14.72 -8.46 -0.60
N SER A 36 15.16 -8.25 0.64
CA SER A 36 14.92 -9.17 1.76
C SER A 36 13.44 -9.24 2.17
N GLN A 37 12.69 -8.15 1.94
CA GLN A 37 11.27 -8.06 2.27
C GLN A 37 10.42 -8.14 1.00
N GLN A 38 9.47 -9.07 0.96
CA GLN A 38 8.69 -9.37 -0.24
C GLN A 38 7.18 -9.08 -0.07
N SER A 39 6.73 -8.63 1.11
CA SER A 39 5.29 -8.47 1.41
C SER A 39 4.54 -7.69 0.35
N SER A 40 5.07 -6.54 -0.09
CA SER A 40 4.45 -5.72 -1.14
C SER A 40 4.45 -6.39 -2.52
N LYS A 41 5.41 -7.29 -2.80
CA LYS A 41 5.53 -7.98 -4.10
C LYS A 41 4.64 -9.22 -4.21
N VAL A 42 4.19 -9.78 -3.07
CA VAL A 42 3.32 -10.98 -3.01
C VAL A 42 1.90 -10.64 -2.55
N ALA A 43 1.64 -9.41 -2.19
CA ALA A 43 0.32 -8.94 -1.80
C ALA A 43 -0.68 -9.08 -2.96
N ALA A 44 -1.93 -9.46 -2.66
CA ALA A 44 -3.00 -9.48 -3.65
C ALA A 44 -3.40 -8.09 -4.16
N GLY A 45 -2.93 -7.03 -3.48
CA GLY A 45 -3.17 -5.64 -3.85
C GLY A 45 -4.61 -5.18 -3.72
N LEU A 46 -5.49 -5.98 -3.10
CA LEU A 46 -6.90 -5.66 -2.95
C LEU A 46 -7.07 -4.40 -2.09
N TYR A 47 -7.81 -3.42 -2.60
CA TYR A 47 -8.29 -2.30 -1.82
C TYR A 47 -9.81 -2.40 -1.61
N ASN A 48 -10.22 -2.23 -0.36
CA ASN A 48 -11.60 -2.33 0.08
C ASN A 48 -11.82 -1.42 1.29
N PRO A 49 -12.76 -0.46 1.24
CA PRO A 49 -13.04 0.44 2.35
C PRO A 49 -13.82 -0.21 3.50
N THR A 50 -14.24 -1.47 3.34
CA THR A 50 -15.16 -2.14 4.28
C THR A 50 -14.55 -3.39 4.92
N VAL A 51 -14.94 -3.68 6.16
CA VAL A 51 -14.63 -4.94 6.86
C VAL A 51 -15.87 -5.84 6.76
N LEU A 52 -15.97 -6.62 5.70
CA LEU A 52 -17.16 -7.41 5.36
C LEU A 52 -17.58 -8.41 6.43
N LYS A 53 -16.65 -8.95 7.23
CA LYS A 53 -16.97 -9.86 8.32
C LYS A 53 -17.79 -9.20 9.43
N ARG A 54 -17.59 -7.90 9.65
CA ARG A 54 -18.19 -7.14 10.75
C ARG A 54 -19.22 -6.12 10.28
N PHE A 55 -19.40 -5.95 8.98
CA PHE A 55 -20.19 -4.89 8.38
C PHE A 55 -19.86 -3.51 8.95
N THR A 56 -18.58 -3.17 8.93
CA THR A 56 -18.09 -1.87 9.38
C THR A 56 -17.18 -1.25 8.32
N VAL A 57 -17.07 0.08 8.36
CA VAL A 57 -16.05 0.78 7.59
C VAL A 57 -14.67 0.42 8.14
N ALA A 58 -13.71 0.19 7.26
CA ALA A 58 -12.32 0.00 7.66
C ALA A 58 -11.77 1.29 8.31
N TRP A 59 -10.91 1.17 9.31
CA TRP A 59 -10.32 2.32 9.99
C TRP A 59 -9.70 3.29 8.98
N ARG A 60 -10.25 4.51 8.93
CA ARG A 60 -9.90 5.55 7.95
C ARG A 60 -9.91 5.09 6.48
N GLY A 61 -10.58 3.98 6.17
CA GLY A 61 -10.56 3.36 4.84
C GLY A 61 -10.91 4.34 3.71
N PRO A 62 -12.07 5.02 3.75
CA PRO A 62 -12.46 5.99 2.72
C PRO A 62 -11.45 7.13 2.56
N GLU A 63 -10.97 7.72 3.66
CA GLU A 63 -9.97 8.79 3.63
C GLU A 63 -8.65 8.32 3.00
N LEU A 64 -8.17 7.15 3.38
CA LEU A 64 -6.95 6.59 2.83
C LEU A 64 -7.08 6.29 1.35
N MET A 65 -8.25 5.78 0.91
CA MET A 65 -8.52 5.54 -0.51
C MET A 65 -8.57 6.82 -1.32
N MET A 66 -9.19 7.89 -0.79
CA MET A 66 -9.19 9.21 -1.46
C MET A 66 -7.79 9.76 -1.71
N LYS A 67 -6.80 9.36 -0.93
CA LYS A 67 -5.39 9.75 -1.10
C LYS A 67 -4.60 8.78 -1.97
N SER A 68 -4.79 7.48 -1.75
CA SER A 68 -3.98 6.44 -2.40
C SER A 68 -4.36 6.20 -3.86
N ILE A 69 -5.66 6.18 -4.21
CA ILE A 69 -6.08 5.91 -5.59
C ILE A 69 -5.59 7.00 -6.56
N PRO A 70 -5.72 8.30 -6.28
CA PRO A 70 -5.12 9.33 -7.12
C PRO A 70 -3.59 9.19 -7.24
N MET A 71 -2.89 8.85 -6.15
CA MET A 71 -1.44 8.61 -6.17
C MET A 71 -1.08 7.45 -7.11
N TYR A 72 -1.80 6.34 -7.07
CA TYR A 72 -1.56 5.21 -7.98
C TYR A 72 -1.78 5.60 -9.45
N ARG A 73 -2.83 6.37 -9.75
CA ARG A 73 -3.07 6.88 -11.11
C ARG A 73 -1.99 7.83 -11.60
N GLU A 74 -1.44 8.66 -10.72
CA GLU A 74 -0.28 9.50 -11.06
C GLU A 74 0.95 8.65 -11.35
N LEU A 75 1.18 7.58 -10.55
CA LEU A 75 2.27 6.64 -10.75
C LEU A 75 2.12 5.86 -12.06
N GLU A 76 0.92 5.42 -12.42
CA GLU A 76 0.64 4.81 -13.73
C GLU A 76 1.09 5.69 -14.88
N LYS A 77 0.68 6.96 -14.84
CA LYS A 77 1.06 7.96 -15.87
C LYS A 77 2.56 8.21 -15.91
N LYS A 78 3.17 8.39 -14.72
CA LYS A 78 4.61 8.67 -14.58
C LYS A 78 5.47 7.51 -15.08
N LEU A 79 5.11 6.28 -14.71
CA LEU A 79 5.86 5.08 -15.01
C LEU A 79 5.44 4.40 -16.32
N GLN A 80 4.38 4.90 -16.98
CA GLN A 80 3.78 4.34 -18.19
C GLN A 80 3.41 2.86 -18.02
N ILE A 81 2.74 2.53 -16.91
CA ILE A 81 2.25 1.20 -16.58
C ILE A 81 0.75 1.27 -16.26
N GLN A 82 0.09 0.11 -16.28
CA GLN A 82 -1.28 -0.03 -15.82
C GLN A 82 -1.31 -1.01 -14.64
N ILE A 83 -1.67 -0.53 -13.45
CA ILE A 83 -1.66 -1.31 -12.21
C ILE A 83 -3.01 -1.34 -11.51
N ASP A 84 -3.89 -0.36 -11.74
CA ASP A 84 -5.23 -0.31 -11.14
C ASP A 84 -6.23 -1.08 -11.99
N SER A 85 -6.92 -2.04 -11.36
CA SER A 85 -8.02 -2.79 -11.94
C SER A 85 -9.23 -2.68 -11.01
N GLN A 86 -10.14 -1.77 -11.35
CA GLN A 86 -11.39 -1.59 -10.60
C GLN A 86 -12.30 -2.81 -10.77
N ARG A 87 -12.72 -3.41 -9.67
CA ARG A 87 -13.60 -4.58 -9.63
C ARG A 87 -14.43 -4.55 -8.37
N SER A 88 -15.72 -4.81 -8.49
CA SER A 88 -16.58 -5.00 -7.32
C SER A 88 -16.24 -6.31 -6.62
N ILE A 89 -16.32 -6.30 -5.30
CA ILE A 89 -16.20 -7.52 -4.48
C ILE A 89 -17.60 -8.11 -4.32
N TRP A 90 -17.71 -9.40 -4.59
CA TRP A 90 -18.96 -10.14 -4.43
C TRP A 90 -18.85 -11.05 -3.21
N ARG A 91 -19.61 -10.74 -2.17
CA ARG A 91 -19.68 -11.56 -0.96
C ARG A 91 -20.83 -12.54 -1.07
N LYS A 92 -20.54 -13.83 -1.15
CA LYS A 92 -21.56 -14.89 -1.07
C LYS A 92 -22.30 -14.80 0.27
N LEU A 93 -23.63 -14.82 0.20
CA LEU A 93 -24.51 -14.90 1.35
C LEU A 93 -24.88 -16.36 1.58
N ASN A 94 -24.91 -16.81 2.84
CA ASN A 94 -25.04 -18.25 3.14
C ASN A 94 -26.44 -18.65 3.59
N ASN A 95 -27.27 -17.67 4.02
CA ASN A 95 -28.62 -17.89 4.53
C ASN A 95 -29.40 -16.56 4.54
N VAL A 96 -30.68 -16.62 4.89
CA VAL A 96 -31.57 -15.45 4.98
C VAL A 96 -31.08 -14.44 6.04
N SER A 97 -30.48 -14.91 7.12
CA SER A 97 -29.92 -14.00 8.14
C SER A 97 -28.75 -13.17 7.57
N ASP A 98 -27.88 -13.79 6.75
CA ASP A 98 -26.82 -13.05 6.05
C ASP A 98 -27.37 -12.00 5.08
N GLN A 99 -28.49 -12.32 4.38
CA GLN A 99 -29.17 -11.35 3.51
C GLN A 99 -29.71 -10.18 4.32
N ASN A 100 -30.44 -10.45 5.40
CA ASN A 100 -30.98 -9.40 6.26
C ASN A 100 -29.86 -8.53 6.87
N ASN A 101 -28.79 -9.15 7.35
CA ASN A 101 -27.64 -8.40 7.87
C ASN A 101 -26.98 -7.53 6.81
N TRP A 102 -26.92 -8.01 5.56
CA TRP A 102 -26.41 -7.24 4.43
C TRP A 102 -27.29 -6.02 4.14
N LEU A 103 -28.61 -6.22 4.04
CA LEU A 103 -29.55 -5.14 3.76
C LEU A 103 -29.51 -4.07 4.85
N VAL A 104 -29.52 -4.48 6.12
CA VAL A 104 -29.36 -3.55 7.25
C VAL A 104 -28.03 -2.79 7.19
N ALA A 105 -26.94 -3.48 6.83
CA ALA A 105 -25.63 -2.86 6.74
C ALA A 105 -25.54 -1.86 5.56
N SER A 106 -26.19 -2.16 4.43
CA SER A 106 -26.17 -1.28 3.27
C SER A 106 -26.86 0.07 3.51
N ASP A 107 -27.74 0.15 4.51
CA ASP A 107 -28.43 1.40 4.91
C ASP A 107 -27.68 2.15 6.04
N GLN A 108 -26.59 1.59 6.55
CA GLN A 108 -25.84 2.23 7.64
C GLN A 108 -24.98 3.41 7.15
N PRO A 109 -24.95 4.52 7.90
CA PRO A 109 -24.08 5.66 7.60
C PRO A 109 -22.62 5.25 7.40
N GLY A 110 -22.06 5.65 6.28
CA GLY A 110 -20.67 5.34 5.90
C GLY A 110 -20.49 4.01 5.17
N LEU A 111 -21.48 3.12 5.13
CA LEU A 111 -21.50 1.90 4.31
C LEU A 111 -22.36 2.02 3.07
N GLU A 112 -23.38 2.87 3.08
CA GLU A 112 -24.33 3.11 1.99
C GLU A 112 -23.69 3.48 0.66
N SER A 113 -22.53 4.13 0.70
CA SER A 113 -21.79 4.49 -0.51
C SER A 113 -20.97 3.33 -1.10
N PHE A 114 -20.78 2.26 -0.34
CA PHE A 114 -19.95 1.11 -0.73
C PHE A 114 -20.76 -0.17 -0.93
N LEU A 115 -21.78 -0.42 -0.13
CA LEU A 115 -22.58 -1.64 -0.22
C LEU A 115 -23.79 -1.41 -1.12
N GLN A 116 -24.00 -2.31 -2.08
CA GLN A 116 -25.22 -2.32 -2.87
C GLN A 116 -26.40 -2.79 -2.00
N SER A 117 -27.52 -2.07 -2.03
CA SER A 117 -28.73 -2.42 -1.29
C SER A 117 -29.48 -3.62 -1.88
N GLU A 118 -29.19 -4.00 -3.11
CA GLU A 118 -29.81 -5.14 -3.77
C GLU A 118 -28.94 -6.40 -3.66
N ILE A 119 -29.58 -7.55 -3.48
CA ILE A 119 -28.93 -8.85 -3.53
C ILE A 119 -28.73 -9.23 -4.99
N ALA A 120 -27.47 -9.43 -5.39
CA ALA A 120 -27.13 -9.80 -6.74
C ALA A 120 -27.17 -11.32 -6.94
N GLU A 121 -27.54 -11.76 -8.16
CA GLU A 121 -27.47 -13.14 -8.59
C GLU A 121 -26.29 -13.33 -9.55
N SER A 122 -25.64 -14.49 -9.47
CA SER A 122 -24.57 -14.82 -10.42
C SER A 122 -25.17 -15.52 -11.65
N SER A 123 -24.79 -15.06 -12.82
CA SER A 123 -25.05 -15.77 -14.09
C SER A 123 -24.12 -16.98 -14.31
N ASN A 124 -23.10 -17.17 -13.50
CA ASN A 124 -22.17 -18.29 -13.61
C ASN A 124 -22.76 -19.55 -12.95
N ALA A 125 -23.19 -20.50 -13.76
CA ALA A 125 -23.79 -21.77 -13.30
C ALA A 125 -22.83 -22.63 -12.42
N SER A 126 -21.53 -22.40 -12.50
CA SER A 126 -20.54 -23.10 -11.65
C SER A 126 -20.47 -22.54 -10.21
N VAL A 127 -21.16 -21.43 -9.94
CA VAL A 127 -21.14 -20.79 -8.62
C VAL A 127 -22.48 -21.04 -7.93
N HIS A 128 -22.48 -21.98 -6.98
CA HIS A 128 -23.67 -22.25 -6.17
C HIS A 128 -23.84 -21.21 -5.05
N ALA A 129 -24.79 -20.30 -5.21
CA ALA A 129 -25.12 -19.24 -4.25
C ALA A 129 -26.64 -19.01 -4.16
N PRO A 130 -27.39 -19.92 -3.49
CA PRO A 130 -28.85 -19.86 -3.44
C PRO A 130 -29.41 -18.64 -2.71
N PHE A 131 -28.60 -17.97 -1.92
CA PHE A 131 -28.96 -16.72 -1.23
C PHE A 131 -28.33 -15.48 -1.88
N GLY A 132 -27.75 -15.61 -3.09
CA GLY A 132 -27.15 -14.51 -3.83
C GLY A 132 -25.89 -13.94 -3.21
N PHE A 133 -25.59 -12.70 -3.61
CA PHE A 133 -24.37 -11.98 -3.24
C PHE A 133 -24.69 -10.55 -2.80
N GLY A 134 -24.01 -10.10 -1.76
CA GLY A 134 -23.84 -8.68 -1.50
C GLY A 134 -22.68 -8.14 -2.33
N VAL A 135 -22.85 -7.00 -2.98
CA VAL A 135 -21.85 -6.38 -3.86
C VAL A 135 -21.26 -5.15 -3.21
N VAL A 136 -19.92 -5.10 -3.14
CA VAL A 136 -19.17 -3.95 -2.65
C VAL A 136 -18.61 -3.18 -3.83
N ASN A 137 -18.95 -1.91 -3.93
CA ASN A 137 -18.47 -0.98 -4.94
C ASN A 137 -17.22 -0.23 -4.47
N GLN A 138 -16.59 0.52 -5.37
CA GLN A 138 -15.39 1.31 -5.11
C GLN A 138 -14.23 0.45 -4.59
N THR A 139 -14.12 -0.78 -5.06
CA THR A 139 -13.06 -1.73 -4.76
C THR A 139 -12.27 -2.07 -6.01
N GLY A 140 -11.12 -2.70 -5.84
CA GLY A 140 -10.28 -3.13 -6.95
C GLY A 140 -8.98 -3.73 -6.47
N THR A 141 -8.06 -3.90 -7.41
CA THR A 141 -6.72 -4.43 -7.14
C THR A 141 -5.65 -3.56 -7.77
N ILE A 142 -4.58 -3.34 -7.03
CA ILE A 142 -3.35 -2.73 -7.53
C ILE A 142 -2.32 -3.83 -7.77
N ASP A 143 -1.74 -3.92 -8.95
CA ASP A 143 -0.57 -4.77 -9.18
C ASP A 143 0.64 -4.17 -8.48
N THR A 144 0.77 -4.52 -7.20
CA THR A 144 1.82 -4.00 -6.33
C THR A 144 3.20 -4.50 -6.73
N ARG A 145 3.27 -5.68 -7.34
CA ARG A 145 4.52 -6.25 -7.86
C ARG A 145 5.05 -5.41 -9.03
N GLN A 146 4.18 -5.14 -10.02
CA GLN A 146 4.53 -4.32 -11.17
C GLN A 146 4.91 -2.90 -10.74
N LEU A 147 4.14 -2.31 -9.81
CA LEU A 147 4.41 -0.97 -9.28
C LEU A 147 5.81 -0.88 -8.67
N VAL A 148 6.13 -1.76 -7.72
CA VAL A 148 7.42 -1.73 -7.01
C VAL A 148 8.58 -1.96 -7.99
N ALA A 149 8.43 -2.89 -8.94
CA ALA A 149 9.46 -3.17 -9.94
C ALA A 149 9.71 -1.98 -10.87
N ALA A 150 8.64 -1.37 -11.41
CA ALA A 150 8.76 -0.21 -12.29
C ALA A 150 9.34 1.00 -11.56
N TYR A 151 8.93 1.22 -10.31
CA TYR A 151 9.46 2.32 -9.50
C TYR A 151 10.93 2.13 -9.16
N ALA A 152 11.34 0.91 -8.81
CA ALA A 152 12.76 0.58 -8.58
C ALA A 152 13.61 0.85 -9.84
N SER A 153 13.11 0.48 -11.02
CA SER A 153 13.77 0.76 -12.30
C SER A 153 13.93 2.27 -12.55
N ASP A 154 12.88 3.05 -12.29
CA ASP A 154 12.93 4.52 -12.43
C ASP A 154 13.98 5.14 -11.48
N LEU A 155 14.00 4.72 -10.21
CA LEU A 155 15.02 5.18 -9.26
C LEU A 155 16.44 4.76 -9.64
N LYS A 156 16.60 3.55 -10.17
CA LYS A 156 17.91 3.06 -10.65
C LYS A 156 18.41 3.89 -11.82
N ASN A 157 17.58 4.18 -12.79
CA ASN A 157 17.91 5.05 -13.93
C ASN A 157 18.31 6.47 -13.49
N LYS A 158 17.71 6.97 -12.41
CA LYS A 158 18.05 8.26 -11.79
C LYS A 158 19.28 8.21 -10.88
N GLY A 159 19.87 7.04 -10.65
CA GLY A 159 21.01 6.85 -9.76
C GLY A 159 20.67 7.04 -8.27
N LEU A 160 19.39 6.91 -7.91
CA LEU A 160 18.87 7.10 -6.55
C LEU A 160 18.69 5.79 -5.77
N LEU A 161 18.79 4.63 -6.43
CA LEU A 161 18.67 3.32 -5.79
C LEU A 161 20.06 2.71 -5.54
N ARG A 162 20.23 2.12 -4.38
CA ARG A 162 21.35 1.28 -3.97
C ARG A 162 20.82 -0.12 -3.66
N GLU A 163 21.10 -1.07 -4.54
CA GLU A 163 20.69 -2.48 -4.40
C GLU A 163 21.67 -3.20 -3.46
N THR A 164 21.60 -2.89 -2.18
CA THR A 164 22.46 -3.46 -1.13
C THR A 164 21.79 -3.37 0.23
N SER A 165 22.13 -4.29 1.13
CA SER A 165 21.65 -4.28 2.50
C SER A 165 22.12 -3.03 3.25
N PHE A 166 21.24 -2.53 4.08
CA PHE A 166 21.53 -1.45 5.00
C PHE A 166 22.11 -2.02 6.29
N VAL A 167 23.18 -1.42 6.78
CA VAL A 167 23.91 -1.84 8.00
C VAL A 167 23.72 -0.75 9.05
N TYR A 168 22.99 -1.05 10.11
CA TYR A 168 22.62 -0.05 11.12
C TYR A 168 23.84 0.51 11.88
N GLU A 169 24.86 -0.32 12.06
CA GLU A 169 26.10 0.02 12.75
C GLU A 169 26.95 1.05 12.00
N ASP A 170 26.70 1.23 10.70
CA ASP A 170 27.40 2.23 9.88
C ASP A 170 26.81 3.65 10.01
N ILE A 171 25.78 3.82 10.84
CA ILE A 171 25.19 5.13 11.14
C ILE A 171 26.05 5.84 12.16
N VAL A 172 26.45 7.06 11.84
CA VAL A 172 27.14 7.98 12.77
C VAL A 172 26.29 9.23 12.91
N GLU A 173 25.93 9.56 14.14
CA GLU A 173 25.22 10.80 14.46
C GLU A 173 26.20 11.96 14.56
N GLU A 174 25.89 13.06 13.90
CA GLU A 174 26.59 14.35 13.96
C GLU A 174 25.64 15.39 14.57
N GLU A 175 26.12 16.55 14.98
CA GLU A 175 25.28 17.58 15.63
C GLU A 175 24.01 17.97 14.86
N THR A 176 24.08 18.03 13.53
CA THR A 176 22.98 18.49 12.68
C THR A 176 22.62 17.54 11.52
N SER A 177 23.27 16.39 11.45
CA SER A 177 23.13 15.45 10.35
C SER A 177 23.42 14.01 10.80
N LEU A 178 23.14 13.09 9.91
CA LEU A 178 23.49 11.68 10.05
C LEU A 178 24.46 11.30 8.92
N MET A 179 25.48 10.55 9.27
CA MET A 179 26.41 10.02 8.29
C MET A 179 26.21 8.51 8.17
N TYR A 180 26.08 8.04 6.94
CA TYR A 180 26.05 6.63 6.60
C TYR A 180 27.08 6.36 5.52
N ARG A 181 28.19 5.74 5.89
CA ARG A 181 29.37 5.53 4.99
C ARG A 181 29.82 6.85 4.35
N SER A 182 29.72 6.97 3.02
CA SER A 182 30.09 8.20 2.27
C SER A 182 28.92 9.15 1.99
N ILE A 183 27.76 8.92 2.62
CA ILE A 183 26.53 9.69 2.44
C ILE A 183 26.24 10.46 3.72
N ARG A 184 25.98 11.77 3.57
CA ARG A 184 25.43 12.61 4.65
C ARG A 184 23.97 12.89 4.37
N CYS A 185 23.10 12.75 5.38
CA CYS A 185 21.68 13.05 5.26
C CYS A 185 21.16 13.74 6.53
N LYS A 186 19.99 14.39 6.41
CA LYS A 186 19.31 14.99 7.57
C LYS A 186 18.48 13.96 8.32
N HIS A 187 17.88 13.02 7.59
CA HIS A 187 16.96 12.02 8.14
C HIS A 187 17.21 10.66 7.51
N ILE A 188 17.06 9.61 8.32
CA ILE A 188 16.95 8.23 7.85
C ILE A 188 15.51 7.78 8.10
N VAL A 189 14.87 7.19 7.08
CA VAL A 189 13.48 6.72 7.16
C VAL A 189 13.44 5.23 6.85
N PHE A 190 12.97 4.46 7.82
CA PHE A 190 12.90 3.02 7.73
C PHE A 190 11.53 2.57 7.22
N CYS A 191 11.50 2.07 5.99
CA CYS A 191 10.32 1.51 5.31
C CYS A 191 10.45 -0.01 5.16
N GLU A 192 10.97 -0.69 6.17
CA GLU A 192 11.45 -2.07 6.16
C GLU A 192 10.33 -3.13 6.29
N GLY A 193 9.08 -2.69 6.45
CA GLY A 193 7.97 -3.63 6.66
C GLY A 193 8.23 -4.53 7.87
N TYR A 194 8.12 -5.87 7.69
CA TYR A 194 8.37 -6.82 8.79
C TYR A 194 9.84 -6.81 9.27
N GLY A 195 10.77 -6.33 8.44
CA GLY A 195 12.19 -6.19 8.76
C GLY A 195 12.46 -5.29 9.98
N VAL A 196 11.52 -4.38 10.30
CA VAL A 196 11.62 -3.47 11.45
C VAL A 196 11.88 -4.20 12.79
N LYS A 197 11.48 -5.47 12.91
CA LYS A 197 11.77 -6.29 14.10
C LYS A 197 13.27 -6.50 14.38
N LYS A 198 14.12 -6.33 13.38
CA LYS A 198 15.58 -6.42 13.51
C LYS A 198 16.23 -5.05 13.67
N ASN A 199 15.46 -3.99 13.54
CA ASN A 199 15.97 -2.63 13.60
C ASN A 199 16.20 -2.21 15.07
N PRO A 200 17.43 -1.93 15.48
CA PRO A 200 17.76 -1.61 16.87
C PRO A 200 17.15 -0.30 17.37
N PHE A 201 16.72 0.60 16.46
CA PHE A 201 16.09 1.86 16.82
C PHE A 201 14.59 1.71 17.19
N PHE A 202 13.98 0.54 16.89
CA PHE A 202 12.55 0.28 17.12
C PHE A 202 12.30 -0.99 17.94
N ASN A 203 13.18 -1.31 18.85
CA ASN A 203 13.08 -2.51 19.72
C ASN A 203 11.87 -2.53 20.67
N TYR A 204 11.17 -1.39 20.80
CA TYR A 204 9.94 -1.25 21.58
C TYR A 204 8.66 -1.58 20.79
N LEU A 205 8.77 -1.80 19.49
CA LEU A 205 7.61 -2.20 18.69
C LEU A 205 7.33 -3.69 18.87
N PRO A 206 6.03 -4.11 18.99
CA PRO A 206 5.65 -5.51 19.22
C PRO A 206 5.90 -6.42 18.02
#